data_98104333605aca03e0cce37627b0e474
#
_entry.id   98104333605aca03e0cce37627b0e474
#
_cell.length_a   1.000
_cell.length_b   1.000
_cell.length_c   1.000
_cell.angle_alpha   90.00
_cell.angle_beta   90.00
_cell.angle_gamma   90.00
#
_symmetry.space_group_name_H-M   'P 1'
#
loop_
_entity.id
_entity.type
_entity.pdbx_description
1 polymer ?
#
loop_
_entity_poly.entity_id
_entity_poly.type
_entity_poly.pdbx_seq_one_letter_code
_entity_poly.pdbx_strand_id
1 'polypeptide(L)'
;MDLYVVTPSGETVASRVHAAALICVKTGAILGAVLALGPLKEEDYMRLVKVCMERKDHLVGITGCEHSWPCFGKPAIIFHDRGKIFTSERARQVLVDRLGIITEQAPPYAPSAKGTVESLFRWMTERFEKRLPNSSYGVHDAETAAQAGGMTLEELERCFYRAIVDDYQREFDTLRQQRRFILWEQAVAASGVPQYLGSPDDLKLLLMKAQNRKTPHHGYRVQNSNRLSFQGRWYVCPGLLSRLRGREFDLYYDRRDVGVLYIFVSGEDVGEAYCPGLMGGRVSEWEARAMRKHNEEQARIAREQGLPARARMEARSTGGTPSPQHRDSRK
;
A
#
# COMPACT_ATOMS: atom_id res chain seq x y z
N MET A 1 12.42 2.40 -10.90
CA MET A 1 12.99 3.64 -10.32
C MET A 1 14.31 3.28 -9.67
N ASP A 2 15.34 4.06 -9.94
CA ASP A 2 16.66 3.87 -9.32
C ASP A 2 16.74 4.64 -7.99
N LEU A 3 15.88 4.25 -7.07
CA LEU A 3 15.76 4.85 -5.75
C LEU A 3 15.88 3.79 -4.68
N TYR A 4 16.65 4.08 -3.66
CA TYR A 4 16.71 3.34 -2.42
C TYR A 4 15.99 4.11 -1.32
N VAL A 5 15.44 3.40 -0.37
CA VAL A 5 14.78 3.99 0.80
C VAL A 5 15.48 3.54 2.06
N VAL A 6 15.36 4.35 3.10
CA VAL A 6 15.86 4.01 4.42
C VAL A 6 14.73 3.62 5.36
N THR A 7 15.06 2.86 6.40
CA THR A 7 14.13 2.61 7.50
C THR A 7 13.93 3.90 8.30
N PRO A 8 12.87 4.01 9.11
CA PRO A 8 12.75 5.08 10.10
C PRO A 8 13.94 5.17 11.08
N SER A 9 14.72 4.09 11.22
CA SER A 9 15.97 4.06 12.00
C SER A 9 17.22 4.49 11.19
N GLY A 10 17.06 4.86 9.94
CA GLY A 10 18.16 5.32 9.06
C GLY A 10 18.94 4.20 8.35
N GLU A 11 18.56 2.92 8.52
CA GLU A 11 19.21 1.81 7.81
C GLU A 11 18.73 1.76 6.35
N THR A 12 19.63 1.62 5.39
CA THR A 12 19.28 1.48 3.97
C THR A 12 18.61 0.15 3.69
N VAL A 13 17.54 0.20 2.90
CA VAL A 13 16.87 -1.00 2.40
C VAL A 13 17.53 -1.41 1.09
N ALA A 14 18.15 -2.57 1.08
CA ALA A 14 18.81 -3.14 -0.09
C ALA A 14 17.82 -3.61 -1.17
N SER A 15 16.86 -2.77 -1.53
CA SER A 15 15.83 -3.09 -2.53
C SER A 15 15.41 -1.83 -3.26
N ARG A 16 15.42 -1.89 -4.59
CA ARG A 16 14.91 -0.79 -5.42
C ARG A 16 13.42 -0.59 -5.24
N VAL A 17 12.98 0.65 -5.38
CA VAL A 17 11.56 0.99 -5.39
C VAL A 17 11.00 0.83 -6.80
N HIS A 18 9.89 0.11 -6.91
CA HIS A 18 9.13 -0.03 -8.14
C HIS A 18 7.84 0.75 -8.05
N ALA A 19 7.42 1.35 -9.15
CA ALA A 19 6.15 2.05 -9.27
C ALA A 19 5.23 1.30 -10.22
N ALA A 20 3.93 1.29 -9.90
CA ALA A 20 2.88 0.85 -10.81
C ALA A 20 1.76 1.89 -10.86
N ALA A 21 1.14 2.06 -12.02
CA ALA A 21 0.04 2.98 -12.22
C ALA A 21 -1.04 2.39 -13.14
N LEU A 22 -2.30 2.73 -12.87
CA LEU A 22 -3.43 2.54 -13.77
C LEU A 22 -3.79 3.90 -14.40
N ILE A 23 -3.80 3.95 -15.73
CA ILE A 23 -4.00 5.15 -16.51
C ILE A 23 -5.25 4.97 -17.37
N CYS A 24 -6.11 5.97 -17.38
CA CYS A 24 -7.23 6.01 -18.30
C CYS A 24 -6.72 6.21 -19.74
N VAL A 25 -6.98 5.26 -20.62
CA VAL A 25 -6.52 5.32 -22.03
C VAL A 25 -7.02 6.58 -22.74
N LYS A 26 -8.29 6.95 -22.51
CA LYS A 26 -8.92 8.10 -23.15
C LYS A 26 -8.32 9.43 -22.68
N THR A 27 -8.20 9.62 -21.37
CA THR A 27 -7.84 10.93 -20.79
C THR A 27 -6.36 11.08 -20.45
N GLY A 28 -5.62 9.96 -20.36
CA GLY A 28 -4.26 9.95 -19.83
C GLY A 28 -4.17 10.17 -18.32
N ALA A 29 -5.30 10.34 -17.63
CA ALA A 29 -5.34 10.56 -16.21
C ALA A 29 -4.94 9.30 -15.44
N ILE A 30 -4.15 9.45 -14.39
CA ILE A 30 -3.80 8.36 -13.47
C ILE A 30 -4.97 8.14 -12.52
N LEU A 31 -5.53 6.93 -12.55
CA LEU A 31 -6.63 6.51 -11.68
C LEU A 31 -6.14 5.90 -10.38
N GLY A 32 -4.98 5.29 -10.38
CA GLY A 32 -4.34 4.70 -9.22
C GLY A 32 -2.84 4.58 -9.45
N ALA A 33 -2.09 4.68 -8.37
CA ALA A 33 -0.65 4.48 -8.39
C ALA A 33 -0.17 3.93 -7.04
N VAL A 34 0.87 3.11 -7.06
CA VAL A 34 1.46 2.50 -5.86
C VAL A 34 2.97 2.41 -6.00
N LEU A 35 3.67 2.48 -4.88
CA LEU A 35 5.08 2.13 -4.76
C LEU A 35 5.22 0.77 -4.09
N ALA A 36 6.21 -0.01 -4.51
CA ALA A 36 6.57 -1.29 -3.91
C ALA A 36 8.08 -1.37 -3.70
N LEU A 37 8.49 -2.03 -2.62
CA LEU A 37 9.89 -2.38 -2.39
C LEU A 37 10.20 -3.70 -3.10
N GLY A 38 11.16 -3.65 -4.00
CA GLY A 38 11.49 -4.80 -4.84
C GLY A 38 10.49 -5.02 -5.98
N PRO A 39 10.63 -6.11 -6.73
CA PRO A 39 9.75 -6.42 -7.86
C PRO A 39 8.27 -6.43 -7.45
N LEU A 40 7.43 -5.89 -8.33
CA LEU A 40 5.98 -5.88 -8.14
C LEU A 40 5.44 -7.30 -7.96
N LYS A 41 4.58 -7.47 -6.98
CA LYS A 41 3.89 -8.73 -6.66
C LYS A 41 2.40 -8.61 -6.95
N GLU A 42 1.71 -9.74 -6.92
CA GLU A 42 0.25 -9.80 -7.09
C GLU A 42 -0.47 -8.87 -6.11
N GLU A 43 -0.02 -8.80 -4.86
CA GLU A 43 -0.61 -7.94 -3.84
C GLU A 43 -0.48 -6.46 -4.18
N ASP A 44 0.62 -6.05 -4.83
CA ASP A 44 0.81 -4.66 -5.27
C ASP A 44 -0.15 -4.33 -6.41
N TYR A 45 -0.40 -5.29 -7.30
CA TYR A 45 -1.41 -5.15 -8.34
C TYR A 45 -2.83 -5.04 -7.77
N MET A 46 -3.19 -5.90 -6.82
CA MET A 46 -4.48 -5.80 -6.14
C MET A 46 -4.65 -4.46 -5.43
N ARG A 47 -3.61 -4.00 -4.72
CA ARG A 47 -3.59 -2.68 -4.08
C ARG A 47 -3.75 -1.55 -5.10
N LEU A 48 -3.10 -1.67 -6.26
CA LEU A 48 -3.23 -0.69 -7.35
C LEU A 48 -4.67 -0.58 -7.84
N VAL A 49 -5.35 -1.72 -8.05
CA VAL A 49 -6.76 -1.74 -8.45
C VAL A 49 -7.65 -1.14 -7.35
N LYS A 50 -7.39 -1.46 -6.08
CA LYS A 50 -8.10 -0.85 -4.94
C LYS A 50 -7.97 0.67 -4.96
N VAL A 51 -6.75 1.20 -5.07
CA VAL A 51 -6.50 2.65 -5.16
C VAL A 51 -7.18 3.27 -6.38
N CYS A 52 -7.24 2.56 -7.51
CA CYS A 52 -7.97 3.01 -8.69
C CYS A 52 -9.48 3.20 -8.42
N MET A 53 -10.09 2.27 -7.69
CA MET A 53 -11.53 2.25 -7.47
C MET A 53 -12.01 3.18 -6.36
N GLU A 54 -11.16 3.51 -5.39
CA GLU A 54 -11.52 4.31 -4.23
C GLU A 54 -11.40 5.82 -4.46
N ARG A 55 -12.21 6.59 -3.74
CA ARG A 55 -11.97 8.03 -3.56
C ARG A 55 -10.67 8.23 -2.79
N LYS A 56 -9.95 9.30 -3.15
CA LYS A 56 -8.59 9.52 -2.64
C LYS A 56 -8.45 10.72 -1.71
N ASP A 57 -9.57 11.23 -1.21
CA ASP A 57 -9.59 12.41 -0.32
C ASP A 57 -8.66 12.21 0.89
N HIS A 58 -8.65 10.98 1.45
CA HIS A 58 -7.78 10.62 2.57
C HIS A 58 -6.29 10.60 2.17
N LEU A 59 -5.96 10.13 0.96
CA LEU A 59 -4.57 10.14 0.47
C LEU A 59 -4.07 11.56 0.27
N VAL A 60 -4.88 12.42 -0.35
CA VAL A 60 -4.58 13.83 -0.55
C VAL A 60 -4.28 14.52 0.80
N GLY A 61 -5.11 14.26 1.82
CA GLY A 61 -4.93 14.84 3.15
C GLY A 61 -3.62 14.43 3.82
N ILE A 62 -3.28 13.12 3.83
CA ILE A 62 -2.06 12.63 4.51
C ILE A 62 -0.77 12.89 3.73
N THR A 63 -0.85 13.09 2.41
CA THR A 63 0.32 13.35 1.58
C THR A 63 0.62 14.83 1.38
N GLY A 64 -0.32 15.71 1.77
CA GLY A 64 -0.17 17.15 1.65
C GLY A 64 -0.17 17.64 0.20
N CYS A 65 -0.97 17.00 -0.67
CA CYS A 65 -1.22 17.50 -2.02
C CYS A 65 -1.97 18.83 -1.95
N GLU A 66 -1.64 19.75 -2.86
CA GLU A 66 -2.30 21.05 -2.96
C GLU A 66 -3.68 20.97 -3.62
N HIS A 67 -3.88 19.92 -4.41
CA HIS A 67 -5.08 19.73 -5.20
C HIS A 67 -5.78 18.41 -4.88
N SER A 68 -7.07 18.32 -5.22
CA SER A 68 -7.83 17.07 -5.16
C SER A 68 -7.40 16.08 -6.25
N TRP A 69 -7.61 14.80 -5.98
CA TRP A 69 -7.42 13.72 -6.95
C TRP A 69 -8.77 13.07 -7.31
N PRO A 70 -9.55 13.66 -8.23
CA PRO A 70 -10.89 13.19 -8.58
C PRO A 70 -10.92 11.97 -9.50
N CYS A 71 -9.75 11.51 -9.96
CA CYS A 71 -9.66 10.42 -10.93
C CYS A 71 -9.75 9.08 -10.21
N PHE A 72 -10.94 8.48 -10.17
CA PHE A 72 -11.20 7.16 -9.58
C PHE A 72 -12.39 6.49 -10.25
N GLY A 73 -12.55 5.19 -10.05
CA GLY A 73 -13.71 4.44 -10.48
C GLY A 73 -13.36 3.00 -10.87
N LYS A 74 -14.38 2.18 -11.02
CA LYS A 74 -14.23 0.79 -11.45
C LYS A 74 -13.85 0.73 -12.94
N PRO A 75 -12.67 0.21 -13.32
CA PRO A 75 -12.38 -0.01 -14.74
C PRO A 75 -13.26 -1.13 -15.29
N ALA A 76 -13.72 -0.99 -16.53
CA ALA A 76 -14.39 -2.08 -17.24
C ALA A 76 -13.35 -3.11 -17.72
N ILE A 77 -12.23 -2.61 -18.27
CA ILE A 77 -11.15 -3.43 -18.81
C ILE A 77 -9.82 -2.88 -18.29
N ILE A 78 -8.94 -3.76 -17.87
CA ILE A 78 -7.54 -3.43 -17.55
C ILE A 78 -6.65 -4.11 -18.59
N PHE A 79 -5.94 -3.30 -19.37
CA PHE A 79 -4.88 -3.79 -20.24
C PHE A 79 -3.57 -3.87 -19.48
N HIS A 80 -2.87 -4.98 -19.61
CA HIS A 80 -1.58 -5.21 -18.95
C HIS A 80 -0.58 -5.86 -19.92
N ASP A 81 0.68 -5.88 -19.54
CA ASP A 81 1.72 -6.63 -20.25
C ASP A 81 1.66 -8.14 -19.90
N ARG A 82 2.64 -8.92 -20.39
CA ARG A 82 2.70 -10.37 -20.15
C ARG A 82 3.15 -10.78 -18.74
N GLY A 83 3.11 -9.89 -17.77
CA GLY A 83 3.54 -10.19 -16.40
C GLY A 83 2.65 -11.24 -15.72
N LYS A 84 3.26 -12.25 -15.10
CA LYS A 84 2.54 -13.32 -14.38
C LYS A 84 1.65 -12.82 -13.25
N ILE A 85 1.96 -11.66 -12.67
CA ILE A 85 1.17 -11.06 -11.59
C ILE A 85 -0.25 -10.69 -12.03
N PHE A 86 -0.46 -10.41 -13.31
CA PHE A 86 -1.75 -10.01 -13.86
C PHE A 86 -2.65 -11.20 -14.23
N THR A 87 -2.06 -12.39 -14.37
CA THR A 87 -2.75 -13.61 -14.83
C THR A 87 -2.83 -14.68 -13.74
N SER A 88 -2.56 -14.33 -12.49
CA SER A 88 -2.68 -15.26 -11.38
C SER A 88 -4.13 -15.69 -11.17
N GLU A 89 -4.33 -16.89 -10.65
CA GLU A 89 -5.67 -17.43 -10.36
C GLU A 89 -6.45 -16.53 -9.41
N ARG A 90 -5.79 -15.98 -8.38
CA ARG A 90 -6.41 -15.02 -7.45
C ARG A 90 -6.82 -13.73 -8.16
N ALA A 91 -5.94 -13.19 -9.04
CA ALA A 91 -6.28 -12.00 -9.81
C ALA A 91 -7.53 -12.23 -10.64
N ARG A 92 -7.62 -13.40 -11.32
CA ARG A 92 -8.79 -13.77 -12.10
C ARG A 92 -10.04 -13.87 -11.22
N GLN A 93 -9.99 -14.63 -10.12
CA GLN A 93 -11.14 -14.81 -9.22
C GLN A 93 -11.65 -13.50 -8.62
N VAL A 94 -10.74 -12.63 -8.18
CA VAL A 94 -11.15 -11.37 -7.57
C VAL A 94 -11.58 -10.35 -8.62
N LEU A 95 -10.76 -10.12 -9.65
CA LEU A 95 -11.02 -9.04 -10.61
C LEU A 95 -12.14 -9.42 -11.59
N VAL A 96 -12.10 -10.63 -12.16
CA VAL A 96 -13.06 -11.04 -13.19
C VAL A 96 -14.34 -11.56 -12.56
N ASP A 97 -14.22 -12.59 -11.71
CA ASP A 97 -15.40 -13.32 -11.23
C ASP A 97 -16.16 -12.50 -10.17
N ARG A 98 -15.46 -11.76 -9.28
CA ARG A 98 -16.11 -11.03 -8.19
C ARG A 98 -16.40 -9.58 -8.53
N LEU A 99 -15.42 -8.87 -9.10
CA LEU A 99 -15.57 -7.43 -9.41
C LEU A 99 -16.08 -7.17 -10.83
N GLY A 100 -16.13 -8.17 -11.70
CA GLY A 100 -16.53 -8.02 -13.09
C GLY A 100 -15.63 -7.06 -13.87
N ILE A 101 -14.31 -7.09 -13.61
CA ILE A 101 -13.29 -6.34 -14.33
C ILE A 101 -12.61 -7.27 -15.33
N ILE A 102 -12.73 -6.98 -16.60
CA ILE A 102 -12.05 -7.76 -17.65
C ILE A 102 -10.56 -7.44 -17.61
N THR A 103 -9.71 -8.45 -17.60
CA THR A 103 -8.26 -8.28 -17.69
C THR A 103 -7.78 -8.84 -19.03
N GLU A 104 -7.14 -8.00 -19.82
CA GLU A 104 -6.68 -8.36 -21.16
C GLU A 104 -5.22 -8.02 -21.35
N GLN A 105 -4.54 -8.86 -22.11
CA GLN A 105 -3.20 -8.53 -22.55
C GLN A 105 -3.27 -7.41 -23.58
N ALA A 106 -2.43 -6.38 -23.39
CA ALA A 106 -2.35 -5.29 -24.36
C ALA A 106 -2.03 -5.84 -25.76
N PRO A 107 -2.84 -5.50 -26.79
CA PRO A 107 -2.59 -5.96 -28.14
C PRO A 107 -1.15 -5.61 -28.56
N PRO A 108 -0.44 -6.51 -29.26
CA PRO A 108 0.95 -6.28 -29.65
C PRO A 108 1.15 -5.05 -30.55
N TYR A 109 0.06 -4.57 -31.16
CA TYR A 109 0.05 -3.41 -32.07
C TYR A 109 -0.87 -2.28 -31.60
N ALA A 110 -1.03 -2.05 -30.29
CA ALA A 110 -1.74 -0.90 -29.74
C ALA A 110 -0.73 0.20 -29.31
N PRO A 111 -0.15 0.97 -30.24
CA PRO A 111 0.91 1.94 -29.95
C PRO A 111 0.44 3.03 -28.97
N SER A 112 -0.84 3.41 -29.03
CA SER A 112 -1.42 4.47 -28.21
C SER A 112 -1.50 4.10 -26.72
N ALA A 113 -1.86 2.86 -26.38
CA ALA A 113 -1.92 2.42 -24.99
C ALA A 113 -0.50 2.25 -24.40
N LYS A 114 0.40 1.63 -25.16
CA LYS A 114 1.81 1.48 -24.79
C LYS A 114 2.51 2.82 -24.66
N GLY A 115 2.33 3.71 -25.65
CA GLY A 115 2.92 5.04 -25.64
C GLY A 115 2.48 5.91 -24.46
N THR A 116 1.25 5.73 -23.97
CA THR A 116 0.77 6.45 -22.77
C THR A 116 1.53 5.99 -21.52
N VAL A 117 1.73 4.68 -21.33
CA VAL A 117 2.48 4.14 -20.19
C VAL A 117 3.96 4.49 -20.27
N GLU A 118 4.56 4.34 -21.45
CA GLU A 118 5.98 4.71 -21.69
C GLU A 118 6.21 6.21 -21.46
N SER A 119 5.29 7.06 -21.91
CA SER A 119 5.32 8.51 -21.67
C SER A 119 5.23 8.84 -20.18
N LEU A 120 4.38 8.15 -19.41
CA LEU A 120 4.32 8.32 -17.97
C LEU A 120 5.66 7.95 -17.32
N PHE A 121 6.23 6.77 -17.62
CA PHE A 121 7.50 6.37 -17.00
C PHE A 121 8.65 7.30 -17.38
N ARG A 122 8.69 7.80 -18.61
CA ARG A 122 9.65 8.85 -19.00
C ARG A 122 9.45 10.11 -18.17
N TRP A 123 8.22 10.58 -18.03
CA TRP A 123 7.89 11.73 -17.20
C TRP A 123 8.30 11.51 -15.75
N MET A 124 8.02 10.33 -15.20
CA MET A 124 8.42 9.95 -13.84
C MET A 124 9.93 10.04 -13.66
N THR A 125 10.71 9.49 -14.59
CA THR A 125 12.18 9.56 -14.51
C THR A 125 12.68 11.00 -14.62
N GLU A 126 12.18 11.78 -15.57
CA GLU A 126 12.70 13.12 -15.85
C GLU A 126 12.23 14.18 -14.86
N ARG A 127 10.98 14.12 -14.43
CA ARG A 127 10.33 15.18 -13.66
C ARG A 127 10.19 14.87 -12.17
N PHE A 128 10.20 13.60 -11.80
CA PHE A 128 10.10 13.17 -10.41
C PHE A 128 11.42 12.60 -9.91
N GLU A 129 11.87 11.48 -10.44
CA GLU A 129 13.02 10.73 -9.91
C GLU A 129 14.31 11.56 -9.89
N LYS A 130 14.65 12.24 -10.98
CA LYS A 130 15.85 13.09 -11.07
C LYS A 130 15.83 14.32 -10.15
N ARG A 131 14.67 14.72 -9.64
CA ARG A 131 14.52 15.89 -8.76
C ARG A 131 14.53 15.53 -7.28
N LEU A 132 14.49 14.26 -6.96
CA LEU A 132 14.59 13.82 -5.55
C LEU A 132 16.02 14.03 -5.06
N PRO A 133 16.19 14.52 -3.80
CA PRO A 133 17.51 14.76 -3.20
C PRO A 133 18.41 13.53 -3.21
N ASN A 134 17.81 12.36 -3.23
CA ASN A 134 18.48 11.04 -3.13
C ASN A 134 18.34 10.23 -4.42
N SER A 135 18.14 10.90 -5.54
CA SER A 135 18.16 10.26 -6.83
C SER A 135 19.52 9.59 -7.02
N SER A 136 19.52 8.27 -7.04
CA SER A 136 20.71 7.46 -7.27
C SER A 136 21.14 7.46 -8.73
N TYR A 137 20.83 8.52 -9.47
CA TYR A 137 21.29 8.67 -10.84
C TYR A 137 22.82 8.78 -10.83
N GLY A 138 23.48 7.64 -11.06
CA GLY A 138 24.93 7.50 -10.97
C GLY A 138 25.45 6.88 -9.66
N VAL A 139 24.59 6.55 -8.69
CA VAL A 139 24.96 5.83 -7.47
C VAL A 139 24.57 4.36 -7.66
N HIS A 140 25.55 3.48 -7.68
CA HIS A 140 25.35 2.08 -7.99
C HIS A 140 25.24 1.16 -6.77
N ASP A 141 25.39 1.71 -5.55
CA ASP A 141 25.35 0.94 -4.31
C ASP A 141 24.46 1.59 -3.23
N ALA A 142 23.89 0.73 -2.38
CA ALA A 142 22.98 1.12 -1.33
C ALA A 142 23.66 1.91 -0.20
N GLU A 143 24.95 1.75 -0.02
CA GLU A 143 25.71 2.39 1.07
C GLU A 143 25.95 3.88 0.78
N THR A 144 26.31 4.20 -0.46
CA THR A 144 26.44 5.59 -0.93
C THR A 144 25.08 6.30 -0.94
N ALA A 145 23.98 5.59 -1.28
CA ALA A 145 22.63 6.14 -1.20
C ALA A 145 22.19 6.47 0.24
N ALA A 146 22.62 5.68 1.22
CA ALA A 146 22.37 5.96 2.65
C ALA A 146 23.11 7.20 3.15
N GLN A 147 24.37 7.37 2.73
CA GLN A 147 25.20 8.51 3.11
C GLN A 147 24.66 9.84 2.54
N ALA A 148 23.92 9.79 1.45
CA ALA A 148 23.27 10.95 0.84
C ALA A 148 21.98 11.41 1.56
N GLY A 149 21.61 10.81 2.70
CA GLY A 149 20.41 11.17 3.48
C GLY A 149 19.13 10.58 2.91
N GLY A 150 19.00 9.24 2.93
CA GLY A 150 17.89 8.51 2.30
C GLY A 150 16.50 8.89 2.84
N MET A 151 15.53 8.92 1.96
CA MET A 151 14.10 9.09 2.31
C MET A 151 13.51 7.77 2.80
N THR A 152 12.61 7.84 3.75
CA THR A 152 11.76 6.70 4.08
C THR A 152 10.77 6.40 2.95
N LEU A 153 10.23 5.18 2.91
CA LEU A 153 9.21 4.84 1.92
C LEU A 153 7.98 5.75 2.03
N GLU A 154 7.61 6.16 3.23
CA GLU A 154 6.47 7.04 3.46
C GLU A 154 6.73 8.45 2.91
N GLU A 155 7.90 9.02 3.14
CA GLU A 155 8.30 10.31 2.57
C GLU A 155 8.33 10.25 1.05
N LEU A 156 8.87 9.17 0.49
CA LEU A 156 8.87 8.94 -0.95
C LEU A 156 7.44 8.80 -1.51
N GLU A 157 6.55 8.09 -0.82
CA GLU A 157 5.14 8.00 -1.22
C GLU A 157 4.45 9.37 -1.20
N ARG A 158 4.71 10.23 -0.21
CA ARG A 158 4.18 11.59 -0.18
C ARG A 158 4.65 12.41 -1.39
N CYS A 159 5.95 12.40 -1.68
CA CYS A 159 6.50 13.06 -2.86
C CYS A 159 5.91 12.51 -4.16
N PHE A 160 5.76 11.19 -4.25
CA PHE A 160 5.20 10.51 -5.41
C PHE A 160 3.74 10.89 -5.69
N TYR A 161 2.89 10.91 -4.66
CA TYR A 161 1.50 11.32 -4.84
C TYR A 161 1.37 12.80 -5.15
N ARG A 162 2.18 13.67 -4.54
CA ARG A 162 2.22 15.10 -4.88
C ARG A 162 2.62 15.30 -6.35
N ALA A 163 3.67 14.65 -6.81
CA ALA A 163 4.08 14.72 -8.21
C ALA A 163 2.99 14.25 -9.18
N ILE A 164 2.21 13.21 -8.82
CA ILE A 164 1.08 12.76 -9.62
C ILE A 164 -0.04 13.80 -9.63
N VAL A 165 -0.47 14.25 -8.46
CA VAL A 165 -1.69 15.05 -8.29
C VAL A 165 -1.47 16.49 -8.68
N ASP A 166 -0.37 17.09 -8.22
CA ASP A 166 -0.12 18.52 -8.36
C ASP A 166 0.62 18.85 -9.66
N ASP A 167 1.44 17.91 -10.18
CA ASP A 167 2.19 18.14 -11.43
C ASP A 167 1.58 17.36 -12.60
N TYR A 168 1.72 16.00 -12.63
CA TYR A 168 1.38 15.19 -13.81
C TYR A 168 -0.07 15.37 -14.29
N GLN A 169 -1.02 15.30 -13.37
CA GLN A 169 -2.45 15.44 -13.72
C GLN A 169 -2.78 16.82 -14.27
N ARG A 170 -2.02 17.84 -13.86
CA ARG A 170 -2.26 19.24 -14.19
C ARG A 170 -1.41 19.76 -15.35
N GLU A 171 -0.39 19.02 -15.74
CA GLU A 171 0.41 19.34 -16.90
C GLU A 171 -0.40 19.18 -18.20
N PHE A 172 -0.13 20.08 -19.17
CA PHE A 172 -0.77 20.02 -20.47
C PHE A 172 -0.29 18.79 -21.25
N ASP A 173 -1.22 17.97 -21.68
CA ASP A 173 -0.93 16.79 -22.50
C ASP A 173 -0.97 17.20 -23.98
N THR A 174 0.19 17.25 -24.60
CA THR A 174 0.33 17.69 -26.00
C THR A 174 -0.34 16.76 -27.00
N LEU A 175 -0.44 15.47 -26.69
CA LEU A 175 -1.14 14.50 -27.53
C LEU A 175 -2.67 14.72 -27.49
N ARG A 176 -3.20 15.03 -26.31
CA ARG A 176 -4.64 15.21 -26.07
C ARG A 176 -5.08 16.67 -26.12
N GLN A 177 -4.14 17.61 -26.29
CA GLN A 177 -4.36 19.06 -26.39
C GLN A 177 -5.15 19.65 -25.21
N GLN A 178 -5.00 19.06 -24.02
CA GLN A 178 -5.66 19.51 -22.79
C GLN A 178 -4.96 18.94 -21.54
N ARG A 179 -5.21 19.51 -20.38
CA ARG A 179 -4.76 18.96 -19.09
C ARG A 179 -5.54 17.69 -18.76
N ARG A 180 -4.85 16.67 -18.23
CA ARG A 180 -5.42 15.34 -17.98
C ARG A 180 -6.59 15.37 -17.00
N PHE A 181 -6.51 16.16 -15.93
CA PHE A 181 -7.61 16.27 -14.96
C PHE A 181 -8.86 16.91 -15.57
N ILE A 182 -8.72 17.91 -16.45
CA ILE A 182 -9.85 18.53 -17.15
C ILE A 182 -10.53 17.52 -18.08
N LEU A 183 -9.74 16.75 -18.82
CA LEU A 183 -10.29 15.66 -19.67
C LEU A 183 -11.05 14.62 -18.85
N TRP A 184 -10.54 14.31 -17.64
CA TRP A 184 -11.24 13.41 -16.73
C TRP A 184 -12.58 14.00 -16.25
N GLU A 185 -12.58 15.25 -15.78
CA GLU A 185 -13.79 15.94 -15.35
C GLU A 185 -14.85 16.02 -16.46
N GLN A 186 -14.43 16.33 -17.69
CA GLN A 186 -15.32 16.34 -18.86
C GLN A 186 -15.89 14.94 -19.16
N ALA A 187 -15.06 13.90 -19.05
CA ALA A 187 -15.51 12.53 -19.27
C ALA A 187 -16.51 12.09 -18.18
N VAL A 188 -16.27 12.47 -16.93
CA VAL A 188 -17.18 12.20 -15.80
C VAL A 188 -18.48 12.98 -15.96
N ALA A 189 -18.41 14.24 -16.36
CA ALA A 189 -19.61 15.05 -16.62
C ALA A 189 -20.49 14.46 -17.73
N ALA A 190 -19.88 13.84 -18.74
CA ALA A 190 -20.59 13.23 -19.87
C ALA A 190 -21.14 11.83 -19.57
N SER A 191 -20.50 11.03 -18.73
CA SER A 191 -20.79 9.59 -18.59
C SER A 191 -20.94 9.12 -17.13
N GLY A 192 -20.73 10.00 -16.15
CA GLY A 192 -20.64 9.64 -14.74
C GLY A 192 -19.31 8.96 -14.37
N VAL A 193 -19.07 8.78 -13.07
CA VAL A 193 -17.96 7.98 -12.55
C VAL A 193 -18.37 6.51 -12.63
N PRO A 194 -17.59 5.64 -13.26
CA PRO A 194 -17.85 4.21 -13.23
C PRO A 194 -17.79 3.68 -11.79
N GLN A 195 -18.94 3.26 -11.26
CA GLN A 195 -19.04 2.80 -9.87
C GLN A 195 -19.06 1.27 -9.81
N TYR A 196 -18.54 0.73 -8.73
CA TYR A 196 -18.77 -0.64 -8.34
C TYR A 196 -20.11 -0.71 -7.59
N LEU A 197 -21.06 -1.51 -8.10
CA LEU A 197 -22.40 -1.63 -7.55
C LEU A 197 -22.58 -2.86 -6.64
N GLY A 198 -21.51 -3.65 -6.44
CA GLY A 198 -21.51 -4.79 -5.54
C GLY A 198 -21.28 -4.39 -4.07
N SER A 199 -21.05 -5.39 -3.23
CA SER A 199 -20.78 -5.16 -1.82
C SER A 199 -19.47 -4.39 -1.62
N PRO A 200 -19.42 -3.36 -0.75
CA PRO A 200 -18.17 -2.72 -0.35
C PRO A 200 -17.15 -3.70 0.24
N ASP A 201 -17.61 -4.81 0.83
CA ASP A 201 -16.75 -5.84 1.40
C ASP A 201 -15.94 -6.59 0.34
N ASP A 202 -16.42 -6.63 -0.90
CA ASP A 202 -15.67 -7.22 -2.02
C ASP A 202 -14.36 -6.47 -2.28
N LEU A 203 -14.30 -5.17 -1.98
CA LEU A 203 -13.07 -4.38 -2.10
C LEU A 203 -12.01 -4.78 -1.08
N LYS A 204 -12.41 -5.39 0.03
CA LYS A 204 -11.48 -5.96 1.02
C LYS A 204 -10.70 -7.16 0.46
N LEU A 205 -11.24 -7.85 -0.55
CA LEU A 205 -10.55 -8.93 -1.25
C LEU A 205 -9.35 -8.44 -2.08
N LEU A 206 -9.30 -7.14 -2.37
CA LEU A 206 -8.14 -6.49 -2.99
C LEU A 206 -7.00 -6.23 -1.97
N LEU A 207 -7.24 -6.42 -0.69
CA LEU A 207 -6.22 -6.34 0.35
C LEU A 207 -5.30 -7.57 0.31
N MET A 208 -4.21 -7.48 1.05
CA MET A 208 -3.25 -8.57 1.13
C MET A 208 -3.85 -9.78 1.85
N LYS A 209 -3.89 -10.93 1.17
CA LYS A 209 -4.25 -12.19 1.82
C LYS A 209 -3.07 -12.69 2.66
N ALA A 210 -3.30 -12.90 3.94
CA ALA A 210 -2.29 -13.40 4.83
C ALA A 210 -2.05 -14.90 4.60
N GLN A 211 -0.79 -15.29 4.44
CA GLN A 211 -0.42 -16.70 4.34
C GLN A 211 -0.16 -17.28 5.75
N ASN A 212 -0.79 -18.39 6.04
CA ASN A 212 -0.53 -19.12 7.26
C ASN A 212 0.83 -19.85 7.15
N ARG A 213 1.85 -19.35 7.83
CA ARG A 213 3.21 -19.92 7.78
C ARG A 213 3.31 -21.33 8.33
N LYS A 214 2.43 -21.72 9.24
CA LYS A 214 2.42 -23.05 9.87
C LYS A 214 1.76 -24.09 8.99
N THR A 215 0.73 -23.67 8.26
CA THR A 215 -0.05 -24.51 7.34
C THR A 215 -0.29 -23.72 6.05
N PRO A 216 0.67 -23.65 5.11
CA PRO A 216 0.62 -22.74 3.94
C PRO A 216 -0.60 -22.95 3.03
N HIS A 217 -1.17 -24.16 3.02
CA HIS A 217 -2.32 -24.52 2.19
C HIS A 217 -3.67 -24.43 2.93
N HIS A 218 -3.65 -24.02 4.20
CA HIS A 218 -4.84 -23.91 5.03
C HIS A 218 -5.01 -22.48 5.56
N GLY A 219 -6.25 -22.09 5.80
CA GLY A 219 -6.58 -20.86 6.48
C GLY A 219 -6.12 -20.82 7.94
N TYR A 220 -6.50 -19.78 8.63
CA TYR A 220 -6.24 -19.63 10.05
C TYR A 220 -7.30 -20.36 10.88
N ARG A 221 -6.94 -20.80 12.09
CA ARG A 221 -7.87 -21.41 13.04
C ARG A 221 -7.62 -20.87 14.44
N VAL A 222 -8.68 -20.58 15.17
CA VAL A 222 -8.63 -20.28 16.61
C VAL A 222 -8.99 -21.54 17.39
N GLN A 223 -8.06 -22.05 18.20
CA GLN A 223 -8.28 -23.27 18.97
C GLN A 223 -8.82 -22.99 20.37
N ASN A 224 -8.09 -22.32 21.23
CA ASN A 224 -8.38 -22.20 22.67
C ASN A 224 -8.30 -20.78 23.24
N SER A 225 -8.10 -19.76 22.44
CA SER A 225 -8.00 -18.37 22.89
C SER A 225 -8.90 -17.46 22.07
N ASN A 226 -9.39 -16.38 22.68
CA ASN A 226 -10.08 -15.31 21.98
C ASN A 226 -9.07 -14.32 21.33
N ARG A 227 -7.87 -14.81 21.00
CA ARG A 227 -6.78 -14.06 20.42
C ARG A 227 -6.26 -14.76 19.17
N LEU A 228 -5.98 -13.98 18.16
CA LEU A 228 -5.39 -14.42 16.92
C LEU A 228 -3.95 -13.93 16.86
N SER A 229 -3.00 -14.81 16.56
CA SER A 229 -1.60 -14.41 16.35
C SER A 229 -1.33 -14.20 14.87
N PHE A 230 -0.86 -13.03 14.51
CA PHE A 230 -0.42 -12.71 13.16
C PHE A 230 0.84 -11.82 13.18
N GLN A 231 1.86 -12.20 12.43
CA GLN A 231 3.15 -11.51 12.35
C GLN A 231 3.78 -11.15 13.72
N GLY A 232 3.63 -12.06 14.71
CA GLY A 232 4.18 -11.89 16.05
C GLY A 232 3.40 -10.92 16.95
N ARG A 233 2.18 -10.56 16.56
CA ARG A 233 1.25 -9.73 17.34
C ARG A 233 -0.03 -10.49 17.66
N TRP A 234 -0.72 -9.99 18.68
CA TRP A 234 -2.02 -10.51 19.09
C TRP A 234 -3.12 -9.57 18.63
N TYR A 235 -4.13 -10.16 18.02
CA TYR A 235 -5.33 -9.47 17.59
C TYR A 235 -6.52 -10.01 18.37
N VAL A 236 -7.43 -9.15 18.71
CA VAL A 236 -8.64 -9.47 19.49
C VAL A 236 -9.88 -9.05 18.70
N CYS A 237 -10.91 -9.86 18.79
CA CYS A 237 -12.26 -9.54 18.36
C CYS A 237 -13.20 -10.29 19.31
N PRO A 238 -13.64 -9.63 20.41
CA PRO A 238 -14.52 -10.28 21.38
C PRO A 238 -15.80 -10.78 20.71
N GLY A 239 -16.13 -12.05 20.95
CA GLY A 239 -17.32 -12.68 20.38
C GLY A 239 -17.13 -13.29 18.99
N LEU A 240 -16.45 -12.65 18.05
CA LEU A 240 -16.24 -13.23 16.72
C LEU A 240 -15.28 -14.41 16.74
N LEU A 241 -14.12 -14.27 17.35
CA LEU A 241 -13.12 -15.35 17.42
C LEU A 241 -13.63 -16.58 18.18
N SER A 242 -14.50 -16.39 19.18
CA SER A 242 -15.15 -17.51 19.88
C SER A 242 -16.13 -18.27 18.99
N ARG A 243 -16.88 -17.57 18.10
CA ARG A 243 -17.78 -18.19 17.11
C ARG A 243 -17.02 -18.95 16.02
N LEU A 244 -15.78 -18.53 15.73
CA LEU A 244 -14.91 -19.14 14.71
C LEU A 244 -14.03 -20.26 15.27
N ARG A 245 -14.18 -20.62 16.55
CA ARG A 245 -13.41 -21.70 17.18
C ARG A 245 -13.53 -23.00 16.39
N GLY A 246 -12.38 -23.59 16.02
CA GLY A 246 -12.31 -24.81 15.22
C GLY A 246 -12.64 -24.66 13.73
N ARG A 247 -13.15 -23.50 13.30
CA ARG A 247 -13.40 -23.20 11.89
C ARG A 247 -12.14 -22.66 11.22
N GLU A 248 -12.04 -22.92 9.93
CA GLU A 248 -10.99 -22.35 9.07
C GLU A 248 -11.48 -21.05 8.46
N PHE A 249 -10.61 -20.04 8.41
CA PHE A 249 -10.92 -18.74 7.86
C PHE A 249 -9.69 -18.12 7.21
N ASP A 250 -9.92 -17.23 6.26
CA ASP A 250 -8.91 -16.42 5.61
C ASP A 250 -8.76 -15.09 6.34
N LEU A 251 -7.54 -14.53 6.30
CA LEU A 251 -7.24 -13.21 6.81
C LEU A 251 -6.80 -12.30 5.65
N TYR A 252 -7.33 -11.09 5.65
CA TYR A 252 -6.87 -10.01 4.78
C TYR A 252 -6.44 -8.83 5.61
N TYR A 253 -5.47 -8.06 5.12
CA TYR A 253 -4.96 -6.88 5.82
C TYR A 253 -4.43 -5.84 4.83
N ASP A 254 -4.43 -4.57 5.24
CA ASP A 254 -3.75 -3.51 4.52
C ASP A 254 -2.30 -3.43 5.02
N ARG A 255 -1.32 -3.47 4.11
CA ARG A 255 0.10 -3.29 4.46
C ARG A 255 0.41 -1.91 5.03
N ARG A 256 -0.45 -0.92 4.77
CA ARG A 256 -0.37 0.43 5.32
C ARG A 256 -1.01 0.57 6.70
N ASP A 257 -1.79 -0.43 7.10
CA ASP A 257 -2.44 -0.47 8.40
C ASP A 257 -2.57 -1.92 8.87
N VAL A 258 -1.54 -2.40 9.55
CA VAL A 258 -1.56 -3.74 10.13
C VAL A 258 -2.23 -3.78 11.51
N GLY A 259 -2.84 -2.68 11.94
CA GLY A 259 -3.63 -2.64 13.17
C GLY A 259 -4.94 -3.40 13.08
N VAL A 260 -5.45 -3.64 11.86
CA VAL A 260 -6.72 -4.30 11.59
C VAL A 260 -6.52 -5.50 10.68
N LEU A 261 -7.18 -6.62 11.02
CA LEU A 261 -7.30 -7.80 10.16
C LEU A 261 -8.77 -8.02 9.81
N TYR A 262 -9.05 -8.27 8.55
CA TYR A 262 -10.36 -8.63 8.02
C TYR A 262 -10.46 -10.14 7.95
N ILE A 263 -11.55 -10.70 8.46
CA ILE A 263 -11.75 -12.16 8.60
C ILE A 263 -12.79 -12.61 7.59
N PHE A 264 -12.43 -13.59 6.77
CA PHE A 264 -13.32 -14.14 5.73
C PHE A 264 -13.53 -15.65 5.97
N VAL A 265 -14.76 -16.08 5.90
CA VAL A 265 -15.14 -17.50 5.92
C VAL A 265 -15.83 -17.83 4.60
N SER A 266 -15.28 -18.79 3.86
CA SER A 266 -15.81 -19.19 2.54
C SER A 266 -16.01 -18.01 1.56
N GLY A 267 -15.14 -17.02 1.63
CA GLY A 267 -15.18 -15.82 0.78
C GLY A 267 -16.13 -14.70 1.24
N GLU A 268 -16.81 -14.87 2.37
CA GLU A 268 -17.69 -13.87 2.96
C GLU A 268 -16.98 -13.15 4.13
N ASP A 269 -17.05 -11.82 4.16
CA ASP A 269 -16.55 -11.02 5.29
C ASP A 269 -17.41 -11.28 6.53
N VAL A 270 -16.78 -11.72 7.60
CA VAL A 270 -17.47 -12.01 8.88
C VAL A 270 -17.09 -11.01 9.98
N GLY A 271 -16.15 -10.12 9.73
CA GLY A 271 -15.76 -9.05 10.65
C GLY A 271 -14.28 -8.82 10.78
N GLU A 272 -13.91 -8.04 11.77
CA GLU A 272 -12.57 -7.48 11.95
C GLU A 272 -11.97 -7.89 13.30
N ALA A 273 -10.63 -8.04 13.32
CA ALA A 273 -9.86 -8.19 14.55
C ALA A 273 -8.82 -7.07 14.65
N TYR A 274 -8.63 -6.55 15.85
CA TYR A 274 -7.80 -5.39 16.10
C TYR A 274 -6.57 -5.75 16.95
N CYS A 275 -5.44 -5.11 16.64
CA CYS A 275 -4.23 -5.21 17.46
C CYS A 275 -4.26 -4.13 18.57
N PRO A 276 -4.44 -4.47 19.85
CA PRO A 276 -4.53 -3.46 20.91
C PRO A 276 -3.27 -2.60 21.02
N GLY A 277 -2.09 -3.16 20.71
CA GLY A 277 -0.82 -2.44 20.77
C GLY A 277 -0.59 -1.46 19.60
N LEU A 278 -1.51 -1.41 18.63
CA LEU A 278 -1.44 -0.50 17.46
C LEU A 278 -2.69 0.38 17.35
N MET A 279 -3.54 0.38 18.38
CA MET A 279 -4.72 1.25 18.43
C MET A 279 -4.28 2.70 18.67
N GLY A 280 -4.75 3.62 17.82
CA GLY A 280 -4.47 5.06 17.95
C GLY A 280 -3.85 5.70 16.71
N GLY A 281 -3.53 4.93 15.67
CA GLY A 281 -3.04 5.43 14.39
C GLY A 281 -2.86 4.30 13.39
N ARG A 282 -2.74 4.65 12.12
CA ARG A 282 -2.34 3.70 11.09
C ARG A 282 -0.86 3.36 11.26
N VAL A 283 -0.54 2.08 11.31
CA VAL A 283 0.83 1.58 11.40
C VAL A 283 1.07 0.63 10.24
N SER A 284 1.98 0.99 9.37
CA SER A 284 2.34 0.16 8.22
C SER A 284 3.06 -1.13 8.65
N GLU A 285 3.03 -2.13 7.80
CA GLU A 285 3.76 -3.39 8.00
C GLU A 285 5.25 -3.14 8.24
N TRP A 286 5.78 -2.14 7.57
CA TRP A 286 7.18 -1.73 7.69
C TRP A 286 7.50 -1.14 9.08
N GLU A 287 6.77 -0.11 9.51
CA GLU A 287 6.91 0.48 10.85
C GLU A 287 6.71 -0.56 11.93
N ALA A 288 5.72 -1.41 11.75
CA ALA A 288 5.43 -2.50 12.64
C ALA A 288 6.60 -3.52 12.75
N ARG A 289 7.33 -3.77 11.67
CA ARG A 289 8.55 -4.61 11.68
C ARG A 289 9.71 -3.88 12.35
N ALA A 290 9.91 -2.60 12.06
CA ALA A 290 10.94 -1.78 12.68
C ALA A 290 10.74 -1.69 14.20
N MET A 291 9.52 -1.39 14.66
CA MET A 291 9.17 -1.42 16.09
C MET A 291 9.50 -2.76 16.75
N ARG A 292 9.20 -3.88 16.07
CA ARG A 292 9.49 -5.20 16.61
C ARG A 292 10.99 -5.44 16.74
N LYS A 293 11.77 -5.11 15.70
CA LYS A 293 13.25 -5.25 15.71
C LYS A 293 13.84 -4.42 16.86
N HIS A 294 13.39 -3.18 17.00
CA HIS A 294 13.81 -2.30 18.09
C HIS A 294 13.50 -2.90 19.47
N ASN A 295 12.28 -3.37 19.68
CA ASN A 295 11.87 -3.98 20.97
C ASN A 295 12.63 -5.29 21.27
N GLU A 296 12.93 -6.09 20.25
CA GLU A 296 13.76 -7.30 20.39
C GLU A 296 15.20 -6.94 20.80
N GLU A 297 15.76 -5.89 20.20
CA GLU A 297 17.09 -5.40 20.52
C GLU A 297 17.16 -4.80 21.94
N GLN A 298 16.19 -3.97 22.33
CA GLN A 298 16.10 -3.46 23.69
C GLN A 298 15.97 -4.57 24.73
N ALA A 299 15.19 -5.60 24.40
CA ALA A 299 15.06 -6.78 25.27
C ALA A 299 16.37 -7.60 25.35
N ARG A 300 17.17 -7.62 24.28
CA ARG A 300 18.50 -8.26 24.28
C ARG A 300 19.46 -7.50 25.18
N ILE A 301 19.56 -6.17 24.99
CA ILE A 301 20.41 -5.29 25.83
C ILE A 301 20.03 -5.42 27.31
N ALA A 302 18.74 -5.38 27.63
CA ALA A 302 18.26 -5.51 29.00
C ALA A 302 18.60 -6.89 29.64
N ARG A 303 18.68 -7.95 28.83
CA ARG A 303 19.16 -9.26 29.31
C ARG A 303 20.66 -9.28 29.58
N GLU A 304 21.44 -8.70 28.68
CA GLU A 304 22.91 -8.59 28.81
C GLU A 304 23.31 -7.74 30.04
N GLN A 305 22.51 -6.71 30.35
CA GLN A 305 22.70 -5.86 31.54
C GLN A 305 22.18 -6.51 32.85
N GLY A 306 21.67 -7.75 32.79
CA GLY A 306 21.20 -8.45 33.99
C GLY A 306 19.95 -7.87 34.66
N LEU A 307 19.17 -7.02 33.92
CA LEU A 307 17.97 -6.40 34.45
C LEU A 307 16.89 -7.41 34.80
N PRO A 308 16.16 -7.24 35.95
CA PRO A 308 15.10 -8.18 36.36
C PRO A 308 13.99 -8.31 35.33
N ALA A 309 13.31 -9.45 35.30
CA ALA A 309 12.29 -9.79 34.31
C ALA A 309 11.18 -8.73 34.16
N ARG A 310 10.84 -8.03 35.24
CA ARG A 310 9.83 -6.98 35.27
C ARG A 310 10.28 -5.73 34.48
N ALA A 311 11.52 -5.27 34.66
CA ALA A 311 12.10 -4.16 33.89
C ALA A 311 12.24 -4.51 32.39
N ARG A 312 12.42 -5.80 32.06
CA ARG A 312 12.44 -6.32 30.69
C ARG A 312 11.06 -6.28 30.00
N MET A 313 9.99 -6.41 30.78
CA MET A 313 8.61 -6.27 30.28
C MET A 313 8.26 -4.80 30.04
N GLU A 314 8.67 -3.88 30.90
CA GLU A 314 8.47 -2.45 30.76
C GLU A 314 9.24 -1.89 29.54
N ALA A 315 10.47 -2.32 29.31
CA ALA A 315 11.22 -1.98 28.09
C ALA A 315 10.55 -2.48 26.79
N ARG A 316 9.74 -3.53 26.86
CA ARG A 316 8.92 -4.00 25.72
C ARG A 316 7.63 -3.18 25.51
N SER A 317 7.13 -2.54 26.56
CA SER A 317 5.88 -1.78 26.51
C SER A 317 6.05 -0.30 26.18
N THR A 318 7.22 0.28 26.47
CA THR A 318 7.54 1.70 26.22
C THR A 318 7.93 2.03 24.78
N GLY A 319 8.03 1.03 23.90
CA GLY A 319 8.22 1.21 22.44
C GLY A 319 6.97 1.64 21.65
N GLY A 320 5.95 2.13 22.33
CA GLY A 320 4.71 2.61 21.73
C GLY A 320 4.52 4.11 21.93
N THR A 321 4.63 4.86 20.83
CA THR A 321 4.26 6.25 20.57
C THR A 321 5.15 7.36 21.17
N PRO A 322 5.77 8.22 20.35
CA PRO A 322 6.18 9.53 20.80
C PRO A 322 4.92 10.36 21.08
N SER A 323 4.67 10.72 22.33
CA SER A 323 3.69 11.73 22.72
C SER A 323 3.93 13.03 21.94
N PRO A 324 2.89 13.68 21.41
CA PRO A 324 3.03 15.01 20.87
C PRO A 324 3.41 15.95 22.04
N GLN A 325 4.58 16.56 21.96
CA GLN A 325 4.99 17.59 22.89
C GLN A 325 3.99 18.75 22.76
N HIS A 326 3.18 18.91 23.79
CA HIS A 326 2.47 20.17 24.08
C HIS A 326 3.54 21.27 24.20
N ARG A 327 3.65 22.10 23.19
CA ARG A 327 4.31 23.41 23.34
C ARG A 327 3.38 24.27 24.20
N ASP A 328 3.74 24.38 25.46
CA ASP A 328 3.19 25.40 26.35
C ASP A 328 3.59 26.78 25.80
N SER A 329 2.58 27.49 25.34
CA SER A 329 2.65 28.92 25.04
C SER A 329 2.46 29.67 26.35
N ARG A 330 3.54 30.03 27.01
CA ARG A 330 3.56 31.12 28.01
C ARG A 330 4.69 32.08 27.67
N LYS A 331 4.37 33.14 27.09
CA LYS A 331 4.58 34.58 27.31
C LYS A 331 4.52 35.31 25.98
#